data_beb2c399c5804c81edf6a384a439f731
#
_entry.id   beb2c399c5804c81edf6a384a439f731
#
_cell.length_a   1.000
_cell.length_b   1.000
_cell.length_c   1.000
_cell.angle_alpha   90.00
_cell.angle_beta   90.00
_cell.angle_gamma   90.00
#
_symmetry.space_group_name_H-M   'P 1'
#
loop_
_entity.id
_entity.type
_entity.pdbx_description
1 polymer ?
#
loop_
_entity_poly.entity_id
_entity_poly.type
_entity_poly.pdbx_seq_one_letter_code
_entity_poly.pdbx_strand_id
1 'polypeptide(L)'
;KKIYSGLVDFCEQNIFDLIANINSSEGDELEKAKKILILLVNFSEKNPGLARLLTREAFSIEETSLDERIGQMMAKVELLIKQNLQRHEQTTKAKLALPTASAANLLLASAEGFIQQFVRSGFQDSPSKRVNDQFDFLIRSLAN
;
A
#
# COMPACT_ATOMS: atom_id res chain seq x y z
N LYS A 1 -9.03 11.70 -19.91
CA LYS A 1 -7.64 11.23 -19.95
C LYS A 1 -6.73 12.10 -19.11
N LYS A 2 -6.75 13.41 -19.35
CA LYS A 2 -5.93 14.34 -18.57
C LYS A 2 -6.33 14.34 -17.10
N ILE A 3 -7.62 14.10 -16.81
CA ILE A 3 -8.12 14.06 -15.44
C ILE A 3 -7.46 12.93 -14.66
N TYR A 4 -7.43 11.73 -15.24
CA TYR A 4 -6.82 10.59 -14.57
C TYR A 4 -5.31 10.74 -14.47
N SER A 5 -4.67 11.30 -15.49
CA SER A 5 -3.22 11.53 -15.45
C SER A 5 -2.85 12.50 -14.33
N GLY A 6 -3.61 13.60 -14.20
CA GLY A 6 -3.40 14.55 -13.11
C GLY A 6 -3.67 13.97 -11.74
N LEU A 7 -4.70 13.12 -11.65
CA LEU A 7 -5.01 12.44 -10.40
C LEU A 7 -3.89 11.49 -9.99
N VAL A 8 -3.34 10.73 -10.94
CA VAL A 8 -2.22 9.83 -10.66
C VAL A 8 -1.00 10.61 -10.21
N ASP A 9 -0.67 11.72 -10.88
CA ASP A 9 0.45 12.58 -10.48
C ASP A 9 0.28 13.07 -9.04
N PHE A 10 -0.90 13.57 -8.73
CA PHE A 10 -1.20 14.09 -7.40
C PHE A 10 -1.07 13.00 -6.33
N CYS A 11 -1.69 11.86 -6.57
CA CYS A 11 -1.69 10.75 -5.61
C CYS A 11 -0.28 10.17 -5.43
N GLU A 12 0.43 9.99 -6.53
CA GLU A 12 1.79 9.46 -6.50
C GLU A 12 2.70 10.34 -5.64
N GLN A 13 2.67 11.64 -5.89
CA GLN A 13 3.49 12.57 -5.15
C GLN A 13 3.13 12.57 -3.67
N ASN A 14 1.85 12.64 -3.34
CA ASN A 14 1.41 12.68 -1.95
C ASN A 14 1.73 11.38 -1.21
N ILE A 15 1.47 10.25 -1.85
CA ILE A 15 1.74 8.95 -1.22
C ILE A 15 3.22 8.80 -0.92
N PHE A 16 4.10 9.09 -1.88
CA PHE A 16 5.54 8.89 -1.67
C PHE A 16 6.14 9.93 -0.73
N ASP A 17 5.62 11.15 -0.70
CA ASP A 17 6.05 12.13 0.30
C ASP A 17 5.71 11.65 1.71
N LEU A 18 4.49 11.12 1.89
CA LEU A 18 4.06 10.61 3.19
C LEU A 18 4.84 9.36 3.60
N ILE A 19 5.15 8.48 2.64
CA ILE A 19 5.98 7.30 2.92
C ILE A 19 7.38 7.75 3.33
N ALA A 20 7.95 8.74 2.64
CA ALA A 20 9.26 9.27 2.98
C ALA A 20 9.27 9.82 4.42
N ASN A 21 8.20 10.50 4.82
CA ASN A 21 8.07 11.00 6.19
C ASN A 21 8.03 9.86 7.21
N ILE A 22 7.29 8.80 6.91
CA ILE A 22 7.25 7.62 7.78
C ILE A 22 8.65 7.02 7.91
N ASN A 23 9.33 6.83 6.79
CA ASN A 23 10.63 6.17 6.77
C ASN A 23 11.75 7.01 7.37
N SER A 24 11.61 8.34 7.38
CA SER A 24 12.59 9.22 7.98
C SER A 24 12.40 9.39 9.49
N SER A 25 11.28 8.94 10.04
CA SER A 25 11.03 9.01 11.46
C SER A 25 11.82 7.91 12.18
N GLU A 26 12.00 8.09 13.50
CA GLU A 26 12.61 7.04 14.32
C GLU A 26 11.57 6.01 14.67
N GLY A 27 12.01 4.79 14.91
CA GLY A 27 11.13 3.74 15.36
C GLY A 27 11.37 2.42 14.66
N ASP A 28 10.52 1.46 15.01
CA ASP A 28 10.60 0.10 14.54
C ASP A 28 10.25 -0.02 13.06
N GLU A 29 11.06 -0.75 12.31
CA GLU A 29 10.85 -0.93 10.87
C GLU A 29 9.55 -1.64 10.53
N LEU A 30 9.13 -2.61 11.35
CA LEU A 30 7.85 -3.29 11.14
C LEU A 30 6.68 -2.34 11.35
N GLU A 31 6.79 -1.44 12.33
CA GLU A 31 5.78 -0.41 12.56
C GLU A 31 5.69 0.55 11.38
N LYS A 32 6.84 0.88 10.78
CA LYS A 32 6.85 1.72 9.59
C LYS A 32 6.15 1.05 8.42
N ALA A 33 6.43 -0.24 8.19
CA ALA A 33 5.76 -1.00 7.14
C ALA A 33 4.24 -1.00 7.35
N LYS A 34 3.79 -1.22 8.59
CA LYS A 34 2.37 -1.17 8.92
C LYS A 34 1.77 0.20 8.61
N LYS A 35 2.47 1.27 8.98
CA LYS A 35 1.98 2.63 8.73
C LYS A 35 1.87 2.93 7.24
N ILE A 36 2.79 2.42 6.43
CA ILE A 36 2.73 2.60 4.97
C ILE A 36 1.47 1.92 4.42
N LEU A 37 1.19 0.71 4.87
CA LEU A 37 0.02 -0.03 4.41
C LEU A 37 -1.28 0.66 4.82
N ILE A 38 -1.36 1.11 6.07
CA ILE A 38 -2.53 1.84 6.57
C ILE A 38 -2.70 3.15 5.81
N LEU A 39 -1.59 3.85 5.55
CA LEU A 39 -1.62 5.07 4.75
C LEU A 39 -2.23 4.82 3.37
N LEU A 40 -1.80 3.76 2.69
CA LEU A 40 -2.29 3.45 1.36
C LEU A 40 -3.80 3.20 1.37
N VAL A 41 -4.28 2.41 2.33
CA VAL A 41 -5.70 2.09 2.43
C VAL A 41 -6.51 3.34 2.79
N ASN A 42 -6.05 4.11 3.78
CA ASN A 42 -6.76 5.32 4.21
C ASN A 42 -6.78 6.38 3.11
N PHE A 43 -5.68 6.54 2.39
CA PHE A 43 -5.59 7.50 1.30
C PHE A 43 -6.59 7.11 0.19
N SER A 44 -6.67 5.82 -0.13
CA SER A 44 -7.60 5.32 -1.14
C SER A 44 -9.05 5.50 -0.70
N GLU A 45 -9.34 5.28 0.58
CA GLU A 45 -10.68 5.46 1.11
C GLU A 45 -11.14 6.91 1.00
N LYS A 46 -10.23 7.85 1.21
CA LYS A 46 -10.54 9.29 1.13
C LYS A 46 -10.52 9.82 -0.29
N ASN A 47 -10.02 9.02 -1.23
CA ASN A 47 -9.88 9.42 -2.63
C ASN A 47 -10.48 8.36 -3.53
N PRO A 48 -11.83 8.33 -3.69
CA PRO A 48 -12.48 7.28 -4.48
C PRO A 48 -11.97 7.17 -5.91
N GLY A 49 -11.49 8.29 -6.49
CA GLY A 49 -10.86 8.26 -7.82
C GLY A 49 -9.62 7.38 -7.84
N LEU A 50 -8.77 7.49 -6.82
CA LEU A 50 -7.60 6.63 -6.70
C LEU A 50 -8.01 5.18 -6.47
N ALA A 51 -9.00 4.95 -5.59
CA ALA A 51 -9.47 3.59 -5.33
C ALA A 51 -9.94 2.91 -6.62
N ARG A 52 -10.65 3.64 -7.47
CA ARG A 52 -11.09 3.13 -8.78
C ARG A 52 -9.91 2.82 -9.69
N LEU A 53 -8.88 3.69 -9.68
CA LEU A 53 -7.69 3.46 -10.50
C LEU A 53 -6.95 2.20 -10.04
N LEU A 54 -6.81 2.02 -8.74
CA LEU A 54 -6.12 0.86 -8.18
C LEU A 54 -6.85 -0.44 -8.46
N THR A 55 -8.16 -0.40 -8.58
CA THR A 55 -8.98 -1.58 -8.86
C THR A 55 -9.35 -1.68 -10.35
N ARG A 56 -8.86 -0.73 -11.15
CA ARG A 56 -9.07 -0.68 -12.59
C ARG A 56 -10.52 -0.46 -13.00
N GLU A 57 -11.31 0.08 -12.09
CA GLU A 57 -12.71 0.40 -12.37
C GLU A 57 -12.88 1.55 -13.34
N ALA A 58 -11.89 2.44 -13.41
CA ALA A 58 -11.96 3.64 -14.22
C ALA A 58 -11.34 3.49 -15.59
N PHE A 59 -10.69 2.36 -15.88
CA PHE A 59 -9.92 2.23 -17.11
C PHE A 59 -10.77 1.82 -18.30
N SER A 60 -10.49 2.45 -19.43
CA SER A 60 -10.91 1.98 -20.73
C SER A 60 -9.70 1.38 -21.43
N ILE A 61 -9.93 0.81 -22.61
CA ILE A 61 -8.86 0.22 -23.43
C ILE A 61 -7.78 1.26 -23.73
N GLU A 62 -8.16 2.53 -23.84
CA GLU A 62 -7.25 3.61 -24.21
C GLU A 62 -6.36 4.07 -23.05
N GLU A 63 -6.58 3.55 -21.86
CA GLU A 63 -5.89 3.99 -20.64
C GLU A 63 -4.74 3.06 -20.21
N THR A 64 -4.16 2.33 -21.17
CA THR A 64 -3.10 1.37 -20.85
C THR A 64 -1.88 2.03 -20.20
N SER A 65 -1.55 3.27 -20.60
CA SER A 65 -0.41 3.98 -20.01
C SER A 65 -0.64 4.31 -18.55
N LEU A 66 -1.89 4.58 -18.15
CA LEU A 66 -2.23 4.79 -16.75
C LEU A 66 -2.14 3.48 -15.97
N ASP A 67 -2.58 2.38 -16.58
CA ASP A 67 -2.48 1.07 -15.98
C ASP A 67 -1.01 0.74 -15.68
N GLU A 68 -0.11 1.02 -16.62
CA GLU A 68 1.31 0.82 -16.41
C GLU A 68 1.85 1.71 -15.28
N ARG A 69 1.43 2.97 -15.22
CA ARG A 69 1.87 3.88 -14.16
C ARG A 69 1.41 3.41 -12.79
N ILE A 70 0.16 2.92 -12.69
CA ILE A 70 -0.36 2.38 -11.44
C ILE A 70 0.46 1.16 -11.03
N GLY A 71 0.74 0.27 -11.99
CA GLY A 71 1.57 -0.90 -11.72
C GLY A 71 2.96 -0.53 -11.20
N GLN A 72 3.58 0.48 -11.80
CA GLN A 72 4.90 0.96 -11.37
C GLN A 72 4.83 1.59 -9.98
N MET A 73 3.78 2.35 -9.70
CA MET A 73 3.58 2.97 -8.39
C MET A 73 3.45 1.89 -7.31
N MET A 74 2.63 0.88 -7.57
CA MET A 74 2.41 -0.19 -6.60
C MET A 74 3.67 -1.05 -6.42
N ALA A 75 4.42 -1.28 -7.49
CA ALA A 75 5.70 -1.99 -7.40
C ALA A 75 6.70 -1.22 -6.53
N LYS A 76 6.71 0.10 -6.63
CA LYS A 76 7.58 0.94 -5.79
C LYS A 76 7.15 0.89 -4.33
N VAL A 77 5.85 0.90 -4.06
CA VAL A 77 5.35 0.74 -2.69
C VAL A 77 5.79 -0.61 -2.12
N GLU A 78 5.64 -1.66 -2.90
CA GLU A 78 6.06 -3.00 -2.48
C GLU A 78 7.55 -3.05 -2.16
N LEU A 79 8.38 -2.42 -3.01
CA LEU A 79 9.81 -2.35 -2.77
C LEU A 79 10.14 -1.62 -1.47
N LEU A 80 9.47 -0.52 -1.21
CA LEU A 80 9.70 0.25 0.03
C LEU A 80 9.33 -0.56 1.27
N ILE A 81 8.23 -1.31 1.20
CA ILE A 81 7.83 -2.21 2.29
C ILE A 81 8.88 -3.31 2.47
N LYS A 82 9.32 -3.91 1.36
CA LYS A 82 10.36 -4.95 1.40
C LYS A 82 11.61 -4.43 2.10
N GLN A 83 12.01 -3.20 1.80
CA GLN A 83 13.19 -2.58 2.42
C GLN A 83 13.00 -2.39 3.91
N ASN A 84 11.79 -2.01 4.37
CA ASN A 84 11.52 -1.95 5.80
C ASN A 84 11.73 -3.34 6.45
N LEU A 85 11.23 -4.38 5.81
CA LEU A 85 11.34 -5.73 6.33
C LEU A 85 12.80 -6.20 6.36
N GLN A 86 13.57 -5.88 5.32
CA GLN A 86 14.98 -6.20 5.28
C GLN A 86 15.77 -5.49 6.37
N ARG A 87 15.48 -4.21 6.62
CA ARG A 87 16.12 -3.47 7.68
C ARG A 87 15.79 -4.05 9.05
N HIS A 88 14.55 -4.52 9.22
CA HIS A 88 14.16 -5.18 10.46
C HIS A 88 15.02 -6.42 10.71
N GLU A 89 15.19 -7.26 9.70
CA GLU A 89 16.01 -8.47 9.83
C GLU A 89 17.47 -8.13 10.12
N GLN A 90 17.98 -7.07 9.46
CA GLN A 90 19.36 -6.64 9.68
C GLN A 90 19.58 -6.10 11.09
N THR A 91 18.62 -5.34 11.61
CA THR A 91 18.74 -4.72 12.92
C THR A 91 18.55 -5.72 14.05
N THR A 92 17.55 -6.58 13.93
CA THR A 92 17.22 -7.56 14.99
C THR A 92 18.01 -8.85 14.89
N LYS A 93 18.63 -9.11 13.72
CA LYS A 93 19.31 -10.36 13.41
C LYS A 93 18.38 -11.57 13.44
N ALA A 94 17.08 -11.32 13.35
CA ALA A 94 16.06 -12.37 13.34
C ALA A 94 15.35 -12.40 11.99
N LYS A 95 15.17 -13.58 11.43
CA LYS A 95 14.47 -13.76 10.17
C LYS A 95 12.97 -13.72 10.39
N LEU A 96 12.26 -13.12 9.44
CA LEU A 96 10.81 -13.18 9.42
C LEU A 96 10.34 -14.57 9.03
N ALA A 97 9.06 -14.85 9.30
CA ALA A 97 8.45 -16.14 9.01
C ALA A 97 8.39 -16.44 7.51
N LEU A 98 8.42 -15.38 6.67
CA LEU A 98 8.47 -15.53 5.21
C LEU A 98 9.67 -14.75 4.66
N PRO A 99 10.20 -15.14 3.49
CA PRO A 99 11.18 -14.29 2.81
C PRO A 99 10.62 -12.88 2.64
N THR A 100 11.49 -11.88 2.73
CA THR A 100 11.02 -10.48 2.72
C THR A 100 10.26 -10.11 1.45
N ALA A 101 10.64 -10.68 0.30
CA ALA A 101 9.90 -10.42 -0.93
C ALA A 101 8.48 -10.96 -0.86
N SER A 102 8.32 -12.20 -0.35
CA SER A 102 6.99 -12.80 -0.22
C SER A 102 6.15 -12.08 0.82
N ALA A 103 6.78 -11.67 1.92
CA ALA A 103 6.09 -10.93 2.97
C ALA A 103 5.59 -9.59 2.47
N ALA A 104 6.43 -8.84 1.74
CA ALA A 104 6.03 -7.54 1.19
C ALA A 104 4.88 -7.71 0.20
N ASN A 105 4.93 -8.74 -0.64
CA ASN A 105 3.86 -9.00 -1.59
C ASN A 105 2.55 -9.33 -0.87
N LEU A 106 2.60 -10.19 0.15
CA LEU A 106 1.42 -10.56 0.92
C LEU A 106 0.77 -9.35 1.57
N LEU A 107 1.59 -8.48 2.17
CA LEU A 107 1.08 -7.29 2.83
C LEU A 107 0.44 -6.33 1.83
N LEU A 108 1.09 -6.09 0.71
CA LEU A 108 0.53 -5.21 -0.30
C LEU A 108 -0.72 -5.81 -0.93
N ALA A 109 -0.71 -7.09 -1.22
CA ALA A 109 -1.89 -7.76 -1.79
C ALA A 109 -3.08 -7.67 -0.84
N SER A 110 -2.83 -7.75 0.46
CA SER A 110 -3.89 -7.57 1.46
C SER A 110 -4.46 -6.17 1.41
N ALA A 111 -3.59 -5.15 1.33
CA ALA A 111 -4.03 -3.76 1.21
C ALA A 111 -4.87 -3.57 -0.05
N GLU A 112 -4.39 -4.09 -1.18
CA GLU A 112 -5.11 -4.00 -2.45
C GLU A 112 -6.48 -4.68 -2.36
N GLY A 113 -6.55 -5.83 -1.70
CA GLY A 113 -7.81 -6.54 -1.49
C GLY A 113 -8.80 -5.74 -0.66
N PHE A 114 -8.31 -5.06 0.37
CA PHE A 114 -9.17 -4.20 1.20
C PHE A 114 -9.72 -3.03 0.39
N ILE A 115 -8.90 -2.44 -0.46
CA ILE A 115 -9.34 -1.34 -1.33
C ILE A 115 -10.37 -1.85 -2.33
N GLN A 116 -10.13 -3.03 -2.90
CA GLN A 116 -11.06 -3.64 -3.84
C GLN A 116 -12.43 -3.89 -3.19
N GLN A 117 -12.43 -4.38 -1.95
CA GLN A 117 -13.68 -4.59 -1.21
C GLN A 117 -14.43 -3.29 -1.00
N PHE A 118 -13.70 -2.23 -0.72
CA PHE A 118 -14.29 -0.89 -0.55
C PHE A 118 -15.00 -0.44 -1.83
N VAL A 119 -14.33 -0.54 -2.96
CA VAL A 119 -14.92 -0.18 -4.26
C VAL A 119 -16.12 -1.06 -4.57
N ARG A 120 -15.99 -2.37 -4.37
CA ARG A 120 -17.06 -3.33 -4.65
C ARG A 120 -18.31 -3.06 -3.82
N SER A 121 -18.14 -2.55 -2.61
CA SER A 121 -19.26 -2.19 -1.73
C SER A 121 -19.94 -0.90 -2.12
N GLY A 122 -19.52 -0.26 -3.21
CA GLY A 122 -20.01 1.07 -3.60
C GLY A 122 -19.53 2.16 -2.66
N PHE A 123 -18.30 2.00 -2.14
CA PHE A 123 -17.67 2.96 -1.23
C PHE A 123 -18.41 3.07 0.11
N GLN A 124 -19.09 2.01 0.52
CA GLN A 124 -19.87 2.01 1.76
C GLN A 124 -19.16 1.32 2.91
N ASP A 125 -18.41 0.25 2.63
CA ASP A 125 -17.74 -0.53 3.65
C ASP A 125 -16.31 -0.07 3.82
N SER A 126 -16.08 0.85 4.75
CA SER A 126 -14.78 1.52 4.95
C SER A 126 -13.78 0.57 5.60
N PRO A 127 -12.69 0.23 4.91
CA PRO A 127 -11.68 -0.66 5.48
C PRO A 127 -10.95 -0.07 6.69
N SER A 128 -10.93 1.24 6.85
CA SER A 128 -10.26 1.89 8.00
C SER A 128 -10.80 1.42 9.34
N LYS A 129 -11.98 0.82 9.36
CA LYS A 129 -12.55 0.26 10.59
C LYS A 129 -11.77 -0.95 11.09
N ARG A 130 -11.06 -1.64 10.20
CA ARG A 130 -10.46 -2.93 10.52
C ARG A 130 -8.97 -3.03 10.23
N VAL A 131 -8.43 -2.17 9.34
CA VAL A 131 -7.07 -2.35 8.82
C VAL A 131 -6.01 -2.31 9.90
N ASN A 132 -6.20 -1.51 10.94
CA ASN A 132 -5.19 -1.40 11.99
C ASN A 132 -4.98 -2.77 12.66
N ASP A 133 -6.07 -3.41 13.05
CA ASP A 133 -6.00 -4.73 13.69
C ASP A 133 -5.51 -5.79 12.71
N GLN A 134 -5.97 -5.72 11.48
CA GLN A 134 -5.62 -6.73 10.47
C GLN A 134 -4.13 -6.67 10.13
N PHE A 135 -3.60 -5.48 9.89
CA PHE A 135 -2.17 -5.36 9.59
C PHE A 135 -1.31 -5.65 10.83
N ASP A 136 -1.79 -5.27 12.00
CA ASP A 136 -1.09 -5.60 13.23
C ASP A 136 -0.95 -7.12 13.39
N PHE A 137 -2.03 -7.84 13.13
CA PHE A 137 -2.02 -9.30 13.15
C PHE A 137 -1.03 -9.89 12.15
N LEU A 138 -1.08 -9.42 10.90
CA LEU A 138 -0.19 -9.93 9.86
C LEU A 138 1.28 -9.64 10.18
N ILE A 139 1.58 -8.44 10.62
CA ILE A 139 2.95 -8.03 10.96
C ILE A 139 3.48 -8.88 12.12
N ARG A 140 2.67 -9.09 13.15
CA ARG A 140 3.09 -9.91 14.29
C ARG A 140 3.31 -11.37 13.88
N SER A 141 2.48 -11.88 12.98
CA SER A 141 2.63 -13.23 12.46
C SER A 141 3.95 -13.39 11.70
N LEU A 142 4.36 -12.35 10.97
CA LEU A 142 5.63 -12.38 10.26
C LEU A 142 6.82 -12.34 11.20
N ALA A 143 6.69 -11.67 12.34
CA ALA A 143 7.78 -11.48 13.28
C ALA A 143 8.09 -12.75 14.11
N ASN A 144 7.19 -13.69 14.10
CA ASN A 144 7.45 -14.95 14.79
C ASN A 144 8.51 -15.78 14.08
#